data_07cc4ebd7b9688dc25616684ef9a49ca
#
_entry.id   07cc4ebd7b9688dc25616684ef9a49ca
#
_cell.length_a   1.000
_cell.length_b   1.000
_cell.length_c   1.000
_cell.angle_alpha   90.00
_cell.angle_beta   90.00
_cell.angle_gamma   90.00
#
_symmetry.space_group_name_H-M   'P 1'
#
loop_
_entity.id
_entity.type
_entity.pdbx_description
1 polymer ?
#
loop_
_entity_poly.entity_id
_entity_poly.type
_entity_poly.pdbx_seq_one_letter_code
_entity_poly.pdbx_strand_id
1 'polypeptide(L)'
;MLITMAISWLSRELGNFSREFFELTMPAIDMFEDEKDLVVKIDLAGFAKKDINLSIKEDILHIRAKRETDERTQAGSVYYKHRPHQIDKRIILPISTQDGEKVVGAATYVDGVVTVRIPTAETNTIPIL
;
A
#
# COMPACT_ATOMS: atom_id res chain seq x y z
N MET A 1 7.73 40.54 14.41
CA MET A 1 8.81 39.74 13.81
C MET A 1 8.91 38.35 14.40
N LEU A 2 9.05 38.18 15.71
CA LEU A 2 9.15 36.87 16.35
C LEU A 2 7.91 35.99 16.15
N ILE A 3 6.70 36.58 16.21
CA ILE A 3 5.45 35.86 16.03
C ILE A 3 5.33 35.31 14.59
N THR A 4 5.73 36.12 13.59
CA THR A 4 5.68 35.71 12.18
C THR A 4 6.66 34.55 11.92
N MET A 5 7.84 34.56 12.51
CA MET A 5 8.82 33.49 12.39
C MET A 5 8.32 32.20 13.06
N ALA A 6 7.69 32.32 14.25
CA ALA A 6 7.15 31.18 14.96
C ALA A 6 5.99 30.51 14.18
N ILE A 7 5.09 31.29 13.58
CA ILE A 7 4.00 30.79 12.77
C ILE A 7 4.54 30.10 11.52
N SER A 8 5.54 30.68 10.86
CA SER A 8 6.17 30.09 9.69
C SER A 8 6.84 28.75 10.01
N TRP A 9 7.56 28.68 11.14
CA TRP A 9 8.18 27.45 11.60
C TRP A 9 7.12 26.36 11.90
N LEU A 10 6.06 26.73 12.64
CA LEU A 10 4.99 25.82 13.01
C LEU A 10 4.29 25.26 11.77
N SER A 11 4.00 26.13 10.80
CA SER A 11 3.38 25.72 9.53
C SER A 11 4.24 24.70 8.79
N ARG A 12 5.56 24.91 8.79
CA ARG A 12 6.50 23.97 8.15
C ARG A 12 6.53 22.64 8.87
N GLU A 13 6.58 22.64 10.21
CA GLU A 13 6.58 21.42 11.01
C GLU A 13 5.28 20.63 10.86
N LEU A 14 4.14 21.31 10.83
CA LEU A 14 2.84 20.67 10.60
C LEU A 14 2.76 20.06 9.20
N GLY A 15 3.31 20.75 8.19
CA GLY A 15 3.38 20.22 6.82
C GLY A 15 4.25 18.97 6.73
N ASN A 16 5.40 18.95 7.39
CA ASN A 16 6.28 17.79 7.44
C ASN A 16 5.63 16.64 8.18
N PHE A 17 4.97 16.90 9.31
CA PHE A 17 4.23 15.89 10.07
C PHE A 17 3.12 15.26 9.23
N SER A 18 2.36 16.08 8.49
CA SER A 18 1.29 15.58 7.62
C SER A 18 1.83 14.67 6.53
N ARG A 19 2.95 15.03 5.90
CA ARG A 19 3.58 14.20 4.86
C ARG A 19 4.06 12.88 5.44
N GLU A 20 4.75 12.90 6.57
CA GLU A 20 5.21 11.68 7.24
C GLU A 20 4.04 10.78 7.64
N PHE A 21 2.96 11.37 8.14
CA PHE A 21 1.74 10.64 8.47
C PHE A 21 1.15 9.97 7.25
N PHE A 22 1.05 10.66 6.11
CA PHE A 22 0.56 10.10 4.86
C PHE A 22 1.47 8.98 4.36
N GLU A 23 2.78 9.14 4.44
CA GLU A 23 3.74 8.11 4.04
C GLU A 23 3.58 6.83 4.88
N LEU A 24 3.27 6.98 6.17
CA LEU A 24 3.06 5.85 7.07
C LEU A 24 1.71 5.16 6.85
N THR A 25 0.67 5.90 6.53
CA THR A 25 -0.70 5.40 6.43
C THR A 25 -1.12 5.01 5.02
N MET A 26 -0.43 5.48 4.01
CA MET A 26 -0.77 5.20 2.62
C MET A 26 0.06 4.06 2.05
N PRO A 27 -0.49 3.22 1.22
CA PRO A 27 -1.92 3.15 0.92
C PRO A 27 -2.69 2.52 2.08
N ALA A 28 -4.00 2.75 2.11
CA ALA A 28 -4.86 2.07 3.07
C ALA A 28 -4.92 0.58 2.73
N ILE A 29 -4.70 -0.26 3.72
CA ILE A 29 -4.61 -1.71 3.54
C ILE A 29 -5.44 -2.40 4.61
N ASP A 30 -6.32 -3.31 4.16
CA ASP A 30 -7.01 -4.25 5.04
C ASP A 30 -6.45 -5.64 4.79
N MET A 31 -6.22 -6.38 5.85
CA MET A 31 -5.71 -7.75 5.77
C MET A 31 -6.52 -8.64 6.72
N PHE A 32 -7.06 -9.74 6.20
CA PHE A 32 -7.89 -10.63 6.99
C PHE A 32 -7.87 -12.04 6.38
N GLU A 33 -8.33 -13.00 7.15
CA GLU A 33 -8.51 -14.37 6.65
C GLU A 33 -9.95 -14.57 6.21
N ASP A 34 -10.12 -15.19 5.05
CA ASP A 34 -11.41 -15.59 4.52
C ASP A 34 -11.29 -17.05 4.09
N GLU A 35 -11.96 -17.92 4.80
CA GLU A 35 -11.85 -19.37 4.65
C GLU A 35 -10.38 -19.81 4.84
N LYS A 36 -9.74 -20.28 3.75
CA LYS A 36 -8.34 -20.72 3.81
C LYS A 36 -7.39 -19.76 3.11
N ASP A 37 -7.89 -18.57 2.79
CA ASP A 37 -7.10 -17.57 2.09
C ASP A 37 -6.76 -16.43 3.02
N LEU A 38 -5.56 -15.90 2.87
CA LEU A 38 -5.21 -14.58 3.38
C LEU A 38 -5.61 -13.58 2.31
N VAL A 39 -6.44 -12.61 2.69
CA VAL A 39 -6.93 -11.58 1.77
C VAL A 39 -6.31 -10.24 2.16
N VAL A 40 -5.73 -9.57 1.17
CA VAL A 40 -5.15 -8.24 1.35
C VAL A 40 -5.85 -7.31 0.37
N LYS A 41 -6.48 -6.26 0.89
CA LYS A 41 -7.11 -5.22 0.08
C LYS A 41 -6.31 -3.94 0.18
N ILE A 42 -5.99 -3.38 -0.96
CA ILE A 42 -5.09 -2.21 -1.06
C ILE A 42 -5.77 -1.14 -1.89
N ASP A 43 -5.94 0.05 -1.32
CA ASP A 43 -6.50 1.19 -2.04
C ASP A 43 -5.45 1.79 -2.96
N LEU A 44 -5.65 1.63 -4.26
CA LEU A 44 -4.76 2.18 -5.29
C LEU A 44 -5.55 2.95 -6.35
N ALA A 45 -6.56 3.70 -5.92
CA ALA A 45 -7.37 4.51 -6.82
C ALA A 45 -6.51 5.53 -7.57
N GLY A 46 -6.75 5.67 -8.85
CA GLY A 46 -6.02 6.61 -9.70
C GLY A 46 -4.77 6.05 -10.35
N PHE A 47 -4.36 4.83 -10.00
CA PHE A 47 -3.26 4.13 -10.68
C PHE A 47 -3.82 3.21 -11.75
N ALA A 48 -3.15 3.15 -12.90
CA ALA A 48 -3.53 2.22 -13.94
C ALA A 48 -3.06 0.81 -13.56
N LYS A 49 -3.84 -0.21 -13.89
CA LYS A 49 -3.49 -1.61 -13.61
C LYS A 49 -2.10 -1.98 -14.11
N LYS A 50 -1.72 -1.50 -15.29
CA LYS A 50 -0.41 -1.75 -15.90
C LYS A 50 0.76 -1.17 -15.11
N ASP A 51 0.49 -0.17 -14.27
CA ASP A 51 1.51 0.54 -13.50
C ASP A 51 1.56 0.07 -12.03
N ILE A 52 0.79 -0.97 -11.69
CA ILE A 52 0.78 -1.58 -10.38
C ILE A 52 1.57 -2.88 -10.43
N ASN A 53 2.57 -3.00 -9.57
CA ASN A 53 3.39 -4.20 -9.46
C ASN A 53 3.29 -4.77 -8.06
N LEU A 54 2.94 -6.04 -7.97
CA LEU A 54 2.86 -6.78 -6.72
C LEU A 54 3.84 -7.95 -6.80
N SER A 55 4.58 -8.15 -5.74
CA SER A 55 5.45 -9.31 -5.63
C SER A 55 5.49 -9.81 -4.19
N ILE A 56 5.63 -11.12 -4.05
CA ILE A 56 5.78 -11.75 -2.74
C ILE A 56 7.11 -12.46 -2.73
N LYS A 57 7.93 -12.12 -1.75
CA LYS A 57 9.18 -12.81 -1.50
C LYS A 57 9.19 -13.21 -0.03
N GLU A 58 9.25 -14.53 0.23
CA GLU A 58 9.10 -15.06 1.57
C GLU A 58 7.76 -14.66 2.15
N ASP A 59 7.74 -13.92 3.26
CA ASP A 59 6.53 -13.42 3.90
C ASP A 59 6.28 -11.93 3.66
N ILE A 60 6.98 -11.35 2.68
CA ILE A 60 6.87 -9.91 2.40
C ILE A 60 6.13 -9.69 1.10
N LEU A 61 5.03 -8.94 1.16
CA LEU A 61 4.33 -8.43 0.00
C LEU A 61 4.89 -7.04 -0.32
N HIS A 62 5.42 -6.90 -1.53
CA HIS A 62 5.95 -5.64 -2.01
C HIS A 62 4.94 -5.03 -3.00
N ILE A 63 4.46 -3.86 -2.69
CA ILE A 63 3.47 -3.13 -3.47
C ILE A 63 4.16 -1.92 -4.09
N ARG A 64 4.19 -1.86 -5.40
CA ARG A 64 4.73 -0.71 -6.11
C ARG A 64 3.72 -0.23 -7.14
N ALA A 65 3.51 1.07 -7.17
CA ALA A 65 2.65 1.71 -8.15
C ALA A 65 3.18 3.08 -8.46
N LYS A 66 3.04 3.51 -9.70
CA LYS A 66 3.38 4.87 -10.07
C LYS A 66 2.43 5.36 -11.14
N ARG A 67 2.24 6.66 -11.17
CA ARG A 67 1.45 7.32 -12.19
C ARG A 67 2.16 8.60 -12.61
N GLU A 68 1.95 8.97 -13.86
CA GLU A 68 2.48 10.20 -14.38
C GLU A 68 1.64 11.38 -13.88
N THR A 69 2.32 12.44 -13.51
CA THR A 69 1.69 13.73 -13.30
C THR A 69 1.38 14.35 -14.66
N ASP A 70 0.13 14.70 -14.89
CA ASP A 70 -0.18 15.49 -16.05
C ASP A 70 0.18 16.95 -15.78
N GLU A 71 1.41 17.32 -16.11
CA GLU A 71 1.90 18.69 -15.93
C GLU A 71 1.10 19.70 -16.77
N ARG A 72 0.38 19.23 -17.82
CA ARG A 72 -0.42 20.09 -18.70
C ARG A 72 -1.65 20.65 -17.99
N THR A 73 -2.14 19.99 -16.94
CA THR A 73 -3.27 20.48 -16.17
C THR A 73 -2.88 21.49 -15.11
N GLN A 74 -1.60 21.80 -14.98
CA GLN A 74 -1.08 22.74 -13.98
C GLN A 74 -0.91 24.16 -14.55
N ALA A 75 -1.83 24.60 -15.40
CA ALA A 75 -1.78 25.94 -15.97
C ALA A 75 -2.13 27.06 -14.99
N GLY A 76 -2.55 26.73 -13.77
CA GLY A 76 -2.92 27.69 -12.74
C GLY A 76 -2.17 27.46 -11.42
N SER A 77 -2.56 28.20 -10.41
CA SER A 77 -2.01 28.04 -9.06
C SER A 77 -2.47 26.71 -8.44
N VAL A 78 -1.52 25.97 -7.88
CA VAL A 78 -1.82 24.73 -7.18
C VAL A 78 -2.01 25.06 -5.70
N TYR A 79 -3.17 24.71 -5.14
CA TYR A 79 -3.46 24.93 -3.72
C TYR A 79 -3.17 23.71 -2.86
N TYR A 80 -3.47 22.51 -3.39
CA TYR A 80 -3.20 21.26 -2.72
C TYR A 80 -2.72 20.22 -3.73
N LYS A 81 -1.73 19.43 -3.33
CA LYS A 81 -1.18 18.37 -4.17
C LYS A 81 -0.78 17.20 -3.26
N HIS A 82 -1.77 16.53 -2.69
CA HIS A 82 -1.57 15.46 -1.71
C HIS A 82 -1.70 14.05 -2.28
N ARG A 83 -2.22 13.92 -3.50
CA ARG A 83 -2.40 12.59 -4.09
C ARG A 83 -1.03 12.00 -4.44
N PRO A 84 -0.72 10.77 -3.98
CA PRO A 84 0.60 10.20 -4.23
C PRO A 84 0.79 9.85 -5.71
N HIS A 85 1.99 10.07 -6.22
CA HIS A 85 2.38 9.70 -7.58
C HIS A 85 3.09 8.36 -7.59
N GLN A 86 3.63 7.96 -6.47
CA GLN A 86 4.41 6.74 -6.33
C GLN A 86 4.12 6.10 -4.99
N ILE A 87 3.92 4.80 -5.02
CA ILE A 87 3.75 3.98 -3.83
C ILE A 87 4.80 2.88 -3.89
N ASP A 88 5.52 2.74 -2.80
CA ASP A 88 6.48 1.65 -2.61
C ASP A 88 6.34 1.20 -1.16
N LYS A 89 5.60 0.13 -0.94
CA LYS A 89 5.26 -0.35 0.39
C LYS A 89 5.56 -1.82 0.51
N ARG A 90 6.19 -2.20 1.62
CA ARG A 90 6.44 -3.59 1.98
C ARG A 90 5.66 -3.90 3.23
N ILE A 91 4.90 -4.98 3.20
CA ILE A 91 4.15 -5.45 4.37
C ILE A 91 4.49 -6.89 4.66
N ILE A 92 4.55 -7.21 5.94
CA ILE A 92 4.82 -8.58 6.41
C ILE A 92 3.48 -9.31 6.46
N LEU A 93 3.43 -10.46 5.77
CA LEU A 93 2.24 -11.32 5.75
C LEU A 93 2.34 -12.33 6.91
N PRO A 94 1.23 -12.60 7.61
CA PRO A 94 1.22 -13.61 8.67
C PRO A 94 1.11 -15.02 8.09
N ILE A 95 2.11 -15.39 7.28
CA ILE A 95 2.18 -16.71 6.64
C ILE A 95 3.49 -17.39 7.02
N SER A 96 3.45 -18.71 7.12
CA SER A 96 4.67 -19.51 7.29
C SER A 96 5.10 -20.01 5.93
N THR A 97 6.28 -19.57 5.48
CA THR A 97 6.89 -20.09 4.28
C THR A 97 8.08 -20.96 4.66
N GLN A 98 8.13 -22.16 4.08
CA GLN A 98 9.33 -22.98 4.20
C GLN A 98 10.31 -22.56 3.11
N ASP A 99 11.60 -22.76 3.36
CA ASP A 99 12.65 -22.44 2.40
C ASP A 99 12.37 -23.12 1.06
N GLY A 100 12.30 -22.33 -0.01
CA GLY A 100 12.06 -22.82 -1.35
C GLY A 100 10.60 -22.91 -1.77
N GLU A 101 9.64 -22.69 -0.88
CA GLU A 101 8.24 -22.63 -1.27
C GLU A 101 7.92 -21.32 -1.97
N LYS A 102 7.26 -21.43 -3.12
CA LYS A 102 6.72 -20.27 -3.80
C LYS A 102 5.35 -19.96 -3.23
N VAL A 103 5.18 -18.76 -2.73
CA VAL A 103 3.86 -18.27 -2.35
C VAL A 103 3.14 -17.85 -3.62
N VAL A 104 2.00 -18.49 -3.88
CA VAL A 104 1.20 -18.20 -5.06
C VAL A 104 -0.01 -17.40 -4.62
N GLY A 105 -0.22 -16.25 -5.24
CA GLY A 105 -1.39 -15.43 -5.01
C GLY A 105 -2.04 -15.04 -6.31
N ALA A 106 -3.30 -14.64 -6.23
CA ALA A 106 -4.05 -14.07 -7.35
C ALA A 106 -4.54 -12.69 -6.93
N ALA A 107 -4.53 -11.75 -7.85
CA ALA A 107 -4.96 -10.39 -7.57
C ALA A 107 -5.97 -9.91 -8.60
N THR A 108 -6.94 -9.13 -8.12
CA THR A 108 -7.89 -8.40 -8.96
C THR A 108 -7.81 -6.92 -8.66
N TYR A 109 -8.16 -6.10 -9.64
CA TYR A 109 -8.20 -4.64 -9.47
C TYR A 109 -9.57 -4.16 -9.93
N VAL A 110 -10.40 -3.76 -8.97
CA VAL A 110 -11.78 -3.33 -9.22
C VAL A 110 -12.06 -2.09 -8.37
N ASP A 111 -12.62 -1.06 -8.99
CA ASP A 111 -13.03 0.18 -8.30
C ASP A 111 -11.91 0.83 -7.49
N GLY A 112 -10.68 0.76 -8.00
CA GLY A 112 -9.52 1.35 -7.33
C GLY A 112 -8.96 0.51 -6.19
N VAL A 113 -9.47 -0.71 -5.98
CA VAL A 113 -9.02 -1.60 -4.92
C VAL A 113 -8.37 -2.84 -5.53
N VAL A 114 -7.13 -3.09 -5.15
CA VAL A 114 -6.46 -4.34 -5.43
C VAL A 114 -6.78 -5.33 -4.33
N THR A 115 -7.32 -6.49 -4.70
CA THR A 115 -7.57 -7.58 -3.76
C THR A 115 -6.63 -8.72 -4.10
N VAL A 116 -5.76 -9.06 -3.16
CA VAL A 116 -4.83 -10.18 -3.30
C VAL A 116 -5.33 -11.32 -2.43
N ARG A 117 -5.47 -12.51 -3.01
CA ARG A 117 -5.82 -13.73 -2.28
C ARG A 117 -4.63 -14.66 -2.30
N ILE A 118 -4.21 -15.07 -1.13
CA ILE A 118 -3.06 -15.96 -0.95
C ILE A 118 -3.55 -17.20 -0.21
N PRO A 119 -3.55 -18.39 -0.87
CA PRO A 119 -3.92 -19.62 -0.17
C PRO A 119 -2.94 -19.87 0.99
N THR A 120 -3.48 -20.08 2.18
CA THR A 120 -2.67 -20.45 3.33
C THR A 120 -2.51 -21.98 3.35
N ALA A 121 -1.44 -22.44 3.98
CA ALA A 121 -1.21 -23.86 4.12
C ALA A 121 -2.38 -24.52 4.85
N GLU A 122 -2.86 -25.66 4.31
CA GLU A 122 -3.93 -26.40 4.95
C GLU A 122 -3.52 -26.80 6.36
N THR A 123 -4.45 -26.62 7.30
CA THR A 123 -4.26 -27.18 8.64
C THR A 123 -4.25 -28.68 8.51
N ASN A 124 -3.13 -29.30 8.79
CA ASN A 124 -3.05 -30.76 8.78
C ASN A 124 -3.86 -31.31 9.94
N THR A 125 -4.91 -32.06 9.64
CA THR A 125 -5.68 -32.76 10.65
C THR A 125 -4.82 -33.88 11.23
N ILE A 126 -4.64 -33.89 12.53
CA ILE A 126 -3.89 -34.94 13.22
C ILE A 126 -4.85 -36.12 13.43
N PRO A 127 -4.60 -37.29 12.83
CA PRO A 127 -5.46 -38.45 13.07
C PRO A 127 -5.27 -38.97 14.49
N ILE A 128 -6.38 -39.29 15.13
CA ILE A 128 -6.35 -39.93 16.45
C ILE A 128 -6.27 -41.44 16.21
N LEU A 129 -5.19 -42.01 16.66
CA LEU A 129 -4.97 -43.44 16.55
C LEU A 129 -5.72 -44.23 17.62
#